data_57ad98bb61648f35dbab04d3cb3d79ae
#
_entry.id   57ad98bb61648f35dbab04d3cb3d79ae
#
_cell.length_a   1.000
_cell.length_b   1.000
_cell.length_c   1.000
_cell.angle_alpha   90.00
_cell.angle_beta   90.00
_cell.angle_gamma   90.00
#
_symmetry.space_group_name_H-M   'P 1'
#
loop_
_entity.id
_entity.type
_entity.pdbx_description
1 polymer ?
#
loop_
_entity_poly.entity_id
_entity_poly.type
_entity_poly.pdbx_seq_one_letter_code
_entity_poly.pdbx_strand_id
1 'polypeptide(L)'
;MEQKAYFENTQGTGILATADAQGKVDAAVYSRPHVMEDGTLAFIMRDRLTHHNLQSNPQATYLFIENVPGYQGKRLFMTKVREEQDPEKIKALKRRQYADDDLEPKFLVYFQVVQELPLIGSGKK
;
A
#
# COMPACT_ATOMS: atom_id res chain seq x y z
N MET A 1 -16.05 7.32 3.14
CA MET A 1 -14.68 7.52 3.63
C MET A 1 -13.85 8.21 2.59
N GLU A 2 -13.15 9.22 3.00
CA GLU A 2 -12.36 10.03 2.09
C GLU A 2 -11.29 9.22 1.38
N GLN A 3 -10.61 8.32 2.09
CA GLN A 3 -9.55 7.53 1.48
C GLN A 3 -10.10 6.61 0.39
N LYS A 4 -11.26 6.01 0.64
CA LYS A 4 -11.85 5.12 -0.36
C LYS A 4 -12.17 5.87 -1.64
N ALA A 5 -12.87 6.99 -1.54
CA ALA A 5 -13.22 7.80 -2.70
C ALA A 5 -11.95 8.29 -3.41
N TYR A 6 -10.97 8.71 -2.63
CA TYR A 6 -9.72 9.22 -3.19
C TYR A 6 -9.04 8.17 -4.07
N PHE A 7 -8.82 6.97 -3.53
CA PHE A 7 -8.08 5.95 -4.27
C PHE A 7 -8.90 5.31 -5.38
N GLU A 8 -10.22 5.32 -5.27
CA GLU A 8 -11.05 4.80 -6.36
C GLU A 8 -11.11 5.75 -7.54
N ASN A 9 -10.96 7.04 -7.31
CA ASN A 9 -11.18 8.05 -8.34
C ASN A 9 -9.91 8.75 -8.79
N THR A 10 -8.76 8.41 -8.25
CA THR A 10 -7.52 9.12 -8.57
C THR A 10 -6.51 8.15 -9.18
N GLN A 11 -6.01 8.52 -10.35
CA GLN A 11 -4.95 7.75 -11.01
C GLN A 11 -3.60 8.27 -10.56
N GLY A 12 -2.62 7.39 -10.48
CA GLY A 12 -1.30 7.80 -10.06
C GLY A 12 -0.35 6.65 -9.90
N THR A 13 0.84 6.95 -9.40
CA THR A 13 1.89 5.99 -9.14
C THR A 13 2.10 5.88 -7.63
N GLY A 14 2.09 4.67 -7.11
CA GLY A 14 2.29 4.42 -5.70
C GLY A 14 3.61 3.71 -5.43
N ILE A 15 4.26 4.11 -4.35
CA ILE A 15 5.50 3.50 -3.89
C ILE A 15 5.32 3.16 -2.42
N LEU A 16 5.54 1.89 -2.10
CA LEU A 16 5.44 1.42 -0.72
C LEU A 16 6.85 1.23 -0.18
N ALA A 17 7.17 1.98 0.87
CA ALA A 17 8.47 1.95 1.51
C ALA A 17 8.36 1.14 2.80
N THR A 18 9.28 0.20 2.98
CA THR A 18 9.35 -0.65 4.16
C THR A 18 10.80 -0.75 4.61
N ALA A 19 11.02 -1.36 5.76
CA ALA A 19 12.37 -1.59 6.26
C ALA A 19 12.43 -2.92 6.99
N ASP A 20 13.61 -3.51 7.06
CA ASP A 20 13.79 -4.73 7.85
C ASP A 20 14.04 -4.39 9.32
N ALA A 21 14.35 -5.40 10.12
CA ALA A 21 14.54 -5.21 11.56
C ALA A 21 15.76 -4.35 11.90
N GLN A 22 16.72 -4.25 10.99
CA GLN A 22 17.92 -3.43 11.19
C GLN A 22 17.76 -2.04 10.59
N GLY A 23 16.61 -1.73 10.02
CA GLY A 23 16.37 -0.41 9.45
C GLY A 23 16.82 -0.26 8.01
N LYS A 24 17.18 -1.35 7.35
CA LYS A 24 17.50 -1.28 5.91
C LYS A 24 16.22 -1.07 5.13
N VAL A 25 16.16 0.00 4.36
CA VAL A 25 14.93 0.42 3.71
C VAL A 25 14.84 -0.10 2.28
N ASP A 26 13.60 -0.26 1.83
CA ASP A 26 13.27 -0.67 0.48
C ASP A 26 12.10 0.15 0.00
N ALA A 27 12.03 0.40 -1.29
CA ALA A 27 10.90 1.12 -1.88
C ALA A 27 10.49 0.37 -3.16
N ALA A 28 9.21 0.05 -3.25
CA ALA A 28 8.70 -0.74 -4.36
C ALA A 28 7.41 -0.14 -4.89
N VAL A 29 7.20 -0.26 -6.20
CA VAL A 29 5.97 0.24 -6.82
C VAL A 29 4.81 -0.67 -6.42
N TYR A 30 3.74 -0.07 -5.93
CA TYR A 30 2.50 -0.79 -5.58
C TYR A 30 1.30 -0.05 -6.11
N SER A 31 0.33 -0.80 -6.57
CA SER A 31 -0.96 -0.25 -6.99
C SER A 31 -1.66 0.43 -5.81
N ARG A 32 -2.68 1.20 -6.13
CA ARG A 32 -3.49 1.84 -5.09
C ARG A 32 -4.05 0.80 -4.12
N PRO A 33 -4.07 1.11 -2.82
CA PRO A 33 -4.63 0.18 -1.85
C PRO A 33 -6.13 0.01 -2.02
N HIS A 34 -6.64 -1.06 -1.44
CA HIS A 34 -8.08 -1.27 -1.30
C HIS A 34 -8.47 -0.78 0.08
N VAL A 35 -9.41 0.16 0.14
CA VAL A 35 -9.84 0.71 1.42
C VAL A 35 -10.99 -0.14 1.93
N MET A 36 -10.79 -0.76 3.09
CA MET A 36 -11.76 -1.69 3.64
C MET A 36 -12.79 -0.96 4.50
N GLU A 37 -13.86 -1.67 4.83
CA GLU A 37 -14.96 -1.04 5.58
C GLU A 37 -14.53 -0.53 6.94
N ASP A 38 -13.55 -1.19 7.56
CA ASP A 38 -13.07 -0.78 8.88
C ASP A 38 -12.03 0.35 8.80
N GLY A 39 -11.78 0.87 7.59
CA GLY A 39 -10.84 1.97 7.40
C GLY A 39 -9.41 1.54 7.16
N THR A 40 -9.09 0.25 7.25
CA THR A 40 -7.74 -0.20 6.95
C THR A 40 -7.49 -0.16 5.45
N LEU A 41 -6.22 -0.05 5.09
CA LEU A 41 -5.80 -0.13 3.69
C LEU A 41 -5.18 -1.50 3.45
N ALA A 42 -5.65 -2.18 2.42
CA ALA A 42 -5.16 -3.52 2.10
C ALA A 42 -4.37 -3.50 0.80
N PHE A 43 -3.22 -4.15 0.81
CA PHE A 43 -2.38 -4.30 -0.37
C PHE A 43 -2.20 -5.79 -0.66
N ILE A 44 -2.26 -6.14 -1.94
CA ILE A 44 -1.99 -7.50 -2.38
C ILE A 44 -0.49 -7.60 -2.63
N MET A 45 0.17 -8.51 -1.94
CA MET A 45 1.62 -8.68 -2.03
C MET A 45 2.00 -10.09 -2.43
N ARG A 46 3.01 -10.18 -3.28
CA ARG A 46 3.66 -11.45 -3.54
C ARG A 46 4.71 -11.69 -2.44
N ASP A 47 5.28 -12.88 -2.43
CA ASP A 47 6.28 -13.25 -1.42
C ASP A 47 7.64 -12.70 -1.86
N ARG A 48 7.80 -11.40 -1.70
CA ARG A 48 8.99 -10.66 -2.11
C ARG A 48 9.54 -9.85 -0.94
N LEU A 49 10.52 -9.00 -1.20
CA LEU A 49 11.23 -8.26 -0.18
C LEU A 49 10.29 -7.40 0.69
N THR A 50 9.32 -6.73 0.06
CA THR A 50 8.38 -5.90 0.83
C THR A 50 7.64 -6.73 1.89
N HIS A 51 7.11 -7.88 1.48
CA HIS A 51 6.41 -8.76 2.41
C HIS A 51 7.34 -9.28 3.48
N HIS A 52 8.57 -9.64 3.09
CA HIS A 52 9.58 -10.12 4.04
C HIS A 52 9.88 -9.06 5.10
N ASN A 53 10.09 -7.81 4.69
CA ASN A 53 10.37 -6.73 5.63
C ASN A 53 9.26 -6.58 6.66
N LEU A 54 8.01 -6.73 6.22
CA LEU A 54 6.86 -6.53 7.11
C LEU A 54 6.66 -7.65 8.10
N GLN A 55 7.39 -8.75 7.98
CA GLN A 55 7.35 -9.81 8.99
C GLN A 55 8.10 -9.40 10.25
N SER A 56 9.10 -8.53 10.12
CA SER A 56 9.91 -8.11 11.26
C SER A 56 9.74 -6.63 11.63
N ASN A 57 9.15 -5.83 10.74
CA ASN A 57 8.96 -4.40 11.00
C ASN A 57 7.63 -3.96 10.40
N PRO A 58 6.64 -3.63 11.25
CA PRO A 58 5.30 -3.32 10.76
C PRO A 58 5.14 -1.91 10.19
N GLN A 59 6.17 -1.09 10.22
CA GLN A 59 6.07 0.29 9.77
C GLN A 59 6.24 0.39 8.26
N ALA A 60 5.42 1.22 7.62
CA ALA A 60 5.49 1.43 6.18
C ALA A 60 5.00 2.82 5.83
N THR A 61 5.45 3.30 4.68
CA THR A 61 4.95 4.57 4.14
C THR A 61 4.55 4.35 2.70
N TYR A 62 3.35 4.83 2.35
CA TYR A 62 2.87 4.77 0.97
C TYR A 62 2.93 6.18 0.38
N LEU A 63 3.76 6.35 -0.64
CA LEU A 63 3.91 7.60 -1.36
C LEU A 63 3.09 7.50 -2.63
N PHE A 64 2.07 8.32 -2.77
CA PHE A 64 1.20 8.28 -3.94
C PHE A 64 1.29 9.59 -4.71
N ILE A 65 1.70 9.50 -5.97
CA ILE A 65 1.89 10.66 -6.85
C ILE A 65 0.77 10.65 -7.87
N GLU A 66 -0.10 11.67 -7.83
CA GLU A 66 -1.24 11.76 -8.73
C GLU A 66 -0.77 12.01 -10.16
N ASN A 67 -1.47 11.43 -11.11
CA ASN A 67 -1.14 11.54 -12.52
C ASN A 67 -1.71 12.85 -13.11
N VAL A 68 -1.21 13.98 -12.61
CA VAL A 68 -1.63 15.32 -13.02
C VAL A 68 -0.39 16.20 -13.09
N PRO A 69 -0.46 17.37 -13.78
CA PRO A 69 0.67 18.29 -13.76
C PRO A 69 0.96 18.78 -12.35
N GLY A 70 2.25 18.99 -12.07
CA GLY A 70 2.69 19.40 -10.76
C GLY A 70 2.87 18.21 -9.85
N TYR A 71 3.24 18.48 -8.61
CA TYR A 71 3.50 17.44 -7.63
C TYR A 71 2.37 17.40 -6.62
N GLN A 72 1.35 16.61 -6.91
CA GLN A 72 0.20 16.43 -6.05
C GLN A 72 0.10 14.98 -5.63
N GLY A 73 -0.33 14.74 -4.41
CA GLY A 73 -0.48 13.39 -3.88
C GLY A 73 -0.43 13.37 -2.39
N LYS A 74 -0.09 12.20 -1.85
CA LYS A 74 -0.11 11.98 -0.41
C LYS A 74 1.05 11.10 0.02
N ARG A 75 1.42 11.24 1.28
CA ARG A 75 2.29 10.29 1.97
C ARG A 75 1.50 9.74 3.16
N LEU A 76 1.28 8.45 3.18
CA LEU A 76 0.53 7.80 4.25
C LEU A 76 1.50 6.99 5.09
N PHE A 77 1.62 7.36 6.37
CA PHE A 77 2.43 6.61 7.32
C PHE A 77 1.52 5.58 7.96
N MET A 78 1.93 4.32 7.91
CA MET A 78 1.05 3.21 8.25
C MET A 78 1.73 2.19 9.13
N THR A 79 0.92 1.45 9.86
CA THR A 79 1.38 0.32 10.65
C THR A 79 0.61 -0.91 10.21
N LYS A 80 1.33 -1.99 9.90
CA LYS A 80 0.69 -3.26 9.55
C LYS A 80 -0.06 -3.78 10.77
N VAL A 81 -1.32 -4.20 10.57
CA VAL A 81 -2.14 -4.73 11.65
C VAL A 81 -2.43 -6.23 11.50
N ARG A 82 -2.45 -6.75 10.28
CA ARG A 82 -2.62 -8.18 10.05
C ARG A 82 -2.39 -8.51 8.58
N GLU A 83 -2.32 -9.80 8.30
CA GLU A 83 -2.31 -10.27 6.92
C GLU A 83 -3.03 -11.60 6.83
N GLU A 84 -3.47 -11.95 5.65
CA GLU A 84 -4.15 -13.21 5.41
C GLU A 84 -3.84 -13.71 4.01
N GLN A 85 -3.98 -15.02 3.83
CA GLN A 85 -3.91 -15.65 2.53
C GLN A 85 -5.29 -16.19 2.23
N ASP A 86 -6.05 -15.48 1.42
CA ASP A 86 -7.41 -15.86 1.04
C ASP A 86 -7.52 -15.67 -0.46
N PRO A 87 -7.27 -16.74 -1.24
CA PRO A 87 -7.25 -16.60 -2.70
C PRO A 87 -8.54 -16.02 -3.29
N GLU A 88 -9.69 -16.39 -2.74
CA GLU A 88 -10.96 -15.87 -3.26
C GLU A 88 -11.10 -14.39 -3.01
N LYS A 89 -10.76 -13.94 -1.82
CA LYS A 89 -10.84 -12.54 -1.46
C LYS A 89 -9.86 -11.71 -2.27
N ILE A 90 -8.64 -12.22 -2.42
CA ILE A 90 -7.61 -11.53 -3.20
C ILE A 90 -8.06 -11.41 -4.65
N LYS A 91 -8.60 -12.49 -5.22
CA LYS A 91 -9.07 -12.49 -6.60
C LYS A 91 -10.19 -11.47 -6.79
N ALA A 92 -11.10 -11.37 -5.83
CA ALA A 92 -12.22 -10.44 -5.92
C ALA A 92 -11.77 -8.98 -5.86
N LEU A 93 -10.65 -8.70 -5.19
CA LEU A 93 -10.15 -7.33 -5.04
C LEU A 93 -9.26 -6.88 -6.18
N LYS A 94 -8.70 -7.80 -6.95
CA LYS A 94 -7.70 -7.43 -7.96
C LYS A 94 -8.29 -6.56 -9.04
N ARG A 95 -7.57 -5.51 -9.40
CA ARG A 95 -7.93 -4.62 -10.49
C ARG A 95 -7.41 -5.12 -11.84
N ARG A 96 -6.42 -6.02 -11.83
CA ARG A 96 -5.80 -6.58 -13.03
C ARG A 96 -5.62 -8.07 -12.89
N GLN A 97 -5.61 -8.77 -14.02
CA GLN A 97 -5.33 -10.20 -14.08
C GLN A 97 -4.07 -10.39 -14.89
N TYR A 98 -3.19 -11.26 -14.40
CA TYR A 98 -1.96 -11.61 -15.10
C TYR A 98 -1.95 -13.12 -15.32
N ALA A 99 -1.24 -13.55 -16.38
CA ALA A 99 -1.20 -14.95 -16.76
C ALA A 99 -0.66 -15.84 -15.65
N ASP A 100 0.26 -15.32 -14.85
CA ASP A 100 0.90 -16.09 -13.77
C ASP A 100 0.32 -15.80 -12.39
N ASP A 101 -0.89 -15.24 -12.34
CA ASP A 101 -1.48 -14.83 -11.06
C ASP A 101 -1.64 -15.98 -10.07
N ASP A 102 -1.85 -17.21 -10.56
CA ASP A 102 -2.10 -18.34 -9.68
C ASP A 102 -0.85 -19.17 -9.40
N LEU A 103 0.31 -18.73 -9.88
CA LEU A 103 1.54 -19.53 -9.81
C LEU A 103 2.36 -19.31 -8.56
N GLU A 104 2.08 -18.27 -7.78
CA GLU A 104 2.84 -18.04 -6.57
C GLU A 104 1.92 -17.50 -5.47
N PRO A 105 2.33 -17.71 -4.21
CA PRO A 105 1.51 -17.25 -3.08
C PRO A 105 1.36 -15.74 -3.08
N LYS A 106 0.18 -15.31 -2.64
CA LYS A 106 -0.09 -13.90 -2.46
C LYS A 106 -0.67 -13.68 -1.09
N PHE A 107 -0.44 -12.49 -0.56
CA PHE A 107 -0.87 -12.12 0.78
C PHE A 107 -1.68 -10.83 0.68
N LEU A 108 -2.73 -10.78 1.46
CA LEU A 108 -3.50 -9.54 1.63
C LEU A 108 -3.04 -8.94 2.95
N VAL A 109 -2.37 -7.79 2.88
CA VAL A 109 -1.72 -7.19 4.04
C VAL A 109 -2.45 -5.90 4.39
N TYR A 110 -2.88 -5.78 5.64
CA TYR A 110 -3.72 -4.70 6.11
C TYR A 110 -2.92 -3.73 6.96
N PHE A 111 -3.17 -2.43 6.72
CA PHE A 111 -2.47 -1.37 7.43
C PHE A 111 -3.45 -0.38 8.01
N GLN A 112 -3.09 0.18 9.16
CA GLN A 112 -3.79 1.32 9.72
C GLN A 112 -2.98 2.57 9.41
N VAL A 113 -3.64 3.59 8.87
CA VAL A 113 -3.00 4.88 8.61
C VAL A 113 -2.88 5.62 9.92
N VAL A 114 -1.67 6.03 10.28
CA VAL A 114 -1.42 6.74 11.53
C VAL A 114 -1.12 8.21 11.30
N GLN A 115 -0.74 8.59 10.07
CA GLN A 115 -0.45 9.98 9.76
C GLN A 115 -0.54 10.18 8.24
N GLU A 116 -1.07 11.31 7.84
CA GLU A 116 -1.10 11.67 6.42
C GLU A 116 -0.40 13.02 6.25
N LEU A 117 0.49 13.09 5.25
CA LEU A 117 1.15 14.33 4.88
C LEU A 117 0.93 14.59 3.40
N PRO A 118 1.04 15.84 2.95
CA PRO A 118 1.00 16.10 1.52
C PRO A 118 2.21 15.48 0.84
N LEU A 119 2.16 15.36 -0.48
CA LEU A 119 3.25 14.77 -1.25
C LEU A 119 4.56 15.50 -0.98
N ILE A 120 4.51 16.81 -0.91
CA ILE A 120 5.70 17.65 -0.70
C ILE A 120 5.50 18.49 0.55
N GLY A 121 6.55 18.57 1.37
CA GLY A 121 6.51 19.34 2.59
C GLY A 121 5.78 18.63 3.70
N SER A 122 5.54 19.34 4.77
CA SER A 122 4.90 18.76 5.97
C SER A 122 3.47 19.26 6.17
N GLY A 123 2.99 20.14 5.28
CA GLY A 123 1.68 20.74 5.47
C GLY A 123 1.70 21.91 6.44
N LYS A 124 2.87 22.31 6.89
CA LYS A 124 3.04 23.44 7.81
C LYS A 124 3.90 24.50 7.18
N LYS A 125 3.71 25.70 7.62
CA LYS A 125 4.55 26.81 7.22
C LYS A 125 5.85 26.82 7.98
#